data_2f06a301942c629d0ac94ad9b073bbfc
#
_entry.id   2f06a301942c629d0ac94ad9b073bbfc
#
_cell.length_a   1.000
_cell.length_b   1.000
_cell.length_c   1.000
_cell.angle_alpha   90.00
_cell.angle_beta   90.00
_cell.angle_gamma   90.00
#
_symmetry.space_group_name_H-M   'P 1'
#
loop_
_entity.id
_entity.type
_entity.pdbx_description
1 polymer ?
#
loop_
_entity_poly.entity_id
_entity_poly.type
_entity_poly.pdbx_seq_one_letter_code
_entity_poly.pdbx_strand_id
1 'polypeptide(L)'
;MEDIPKTWDAYYDFFKEVQKKLRAQGTRNVYGLGLNVTTNGNDPNNVFNYFLTAYGGRDLVTQDGKLHIDDPQVKEAVIKTLIYPTTAYKDGFVPPGAINWNDADDNNAFHAKQIVMDLDGTISTEVAVLSQGKKEDYDDIVTMGLALSNDGKPVPSSANNGCVLIPKGSKNVEVAKDFLKYFIQPKVNNELLKTGLGRGIPCMPSIVKDDPWWSADPHRKAYVEQGLLGPTLPQFWVFNPAYAQVQNEHSFMTGWMDIIQGGMAPQAAAEKALKRVAEIFAKYPISSS
;
A
#
# COMPACT_ATOMS: atom_id res chain seq x y z
N MET A 1 0.42 -22.84 -1.63
CA MET A 1 0.39 -21.70 -0.65
C MET A 1 0.99 -22.09 0.71
N GLU A 2 0.93 -23.34 1.12
CA GLU A 2 1.50 -23.77 2.41
C GLU A 2 3.02 -23.55 2.52
N ASP A 3 3.72 -23.58 1.41
CA ASP A 3 5.18 -23.43 1.35
C ASP A 3 5.68 -21.97 1.31
N ILE A 4 4.77 -20.99 1.22
CA ILE A 4 5.16 -19.57 1.21
C ILE A 4 5.48 -19.13 2.64
N PRO A 5 6.68 -18.59 2.90
CA PRO A 5 7.03 -18.10 4.22
C PRO A 5 6.08 -17.00 4.69
N LYS A 6 5.81 -16.96 6.00
CA LYS A 6 4.78 -16.08 6.55
C LYS A 6 5.31 -14.75 7.06
N THR A 7 6.62 -14.66 7.38
CA THR A 7 7.22 -13.43 7.89
C THR A 7 7.72 -12.52 6.79
N TRP A 8 7.73 -11.22 7.02
CA TRP A 8 7.89 -10.16 6.02
C TRP A 8 9.11 -10.36 5.12
N ASP A 9 10.31 -10.39 5.68
CA ASP A 9 11.52 -10.54 4.88
C ASP A 9 11.59 -11.90 4.17
N ALA A 10 11.25 -12.99 4.86
CA ALA A 10 11.26 -14.33 4.28
C ALA A 10 10.21 -14.49 3.15
N TYR A 11 9.06 -13.81 3.27
CA TYR A 11 8.02 -13.78 2.23
C TYR A 11 8.56 -13.16 0.94
N TYR A 12 9.18 -11.99 1.03
CA TYR A 12 9.72 -11.33 -0.16
C TYR A 12 10.96 -12.06 -0.71
N ASP A 13 11.81 -12.63 0.15
CA ASP A 13 12.95 -13.43 -0.29
C ASP A 13 12.53 -14.71 -1.02
N PHE A 14 11.39 -15.29 -0.67
CA PHE A 14 10.82 -16.42 -1.41
C PHE A 14 10.59 -16.05 -2.89
N PHE A 15 10.02 -14.89 -3.20
CA PHE A 15 9.79 -14.48 -4.58
C PHE A 15 11.09 -14.17 -5.34
N LYS A 16 12.16 -13.76 -4.66
CA LYS A 16 13.48 -13.66 -5.25
C LYS A 16 14.02 -15.05 -5.67
N GLU A 17 13.80 -16.06 -4.85
CA GLU A 17 14.16 -17.44 -5.20
C GLU A 17 13.28 -18.00 -6.35
N VAL A 18 12.01 -17.66 -6.39
CA VAL A 18 11.11 -17.99 -7.53
C VAL A 18 11.68 -17.41 -8.83
N GLN A 19 12.07 -16.13 -8.83
CA GLN A 19 12.72 -15.52 -10.00
C GLN A 19 13.96 -16.31 -10.46
N LYS A 20 14.84 -16.67 -9.55
CA LYS A 20 16.05 -17.44 -9.88
C LYS A 20 15.71 -18.78 -10.53
N LYS A 21 14.72 -19.50 -9.98
CA LYS A 21 14.24 -20.76 -10.54
C LYS A 21 13.65 -20.60 -11.94
N LEU A 22 12.78 -19.60 -12.15
CA LEU A 22 12.17 -19.31 -13.45
C LEU A 22 13.23 -18.95 -14.50
N ARG A 23 14.21 -18.16 -14.13
CA ARG A 23 15.34 -17.81 -15.03
C ARG A 23 16.19 -19.02 -15.38
N ALA A 24 16.43 -19.91 -14.43
CA ALA A 24 17.14 -21.18 -14.69
C ALA A 24 16.36 -22.10 -15.64
N GLN A 25 15.04 -21.99 -15.67
CA GLN A 25 14.14 -22.72 -16.60
C GLN A 25 13.98 -22.01 -17.96
N GLY A 26 14.67 -20.90 -18.20
CA GLY A 26 14.65 -20.18 -19.48
C GLY A 26 13.75 -18.93 -19.54
N THR A 27 12.95 -18.63 -18.52
CA THR A 27 12.11 -17.42 -18.45
C THR A 27 12.97 -16.23 -18.03
N ARG A 28 13.56 -15.52 -19.00
CA ARG A 28 14.59 -14.49 -18.71
C ARG A 28 14.03 -13.16 -18.23
N ASN A 29 12.87 -12.72 -18.72
CA ASN A 29 12.31 -11.40 -18.47
C ASN A 29 11.25 -11.41 -17.35
N VAL A 30 11.55 -12.11 -16.24
CA VAL A 30 10.70 -12.17 -15.07
C VAL A 30 11.46 -11.65 -13.84
N TYR A 31 10.75 -10.90 -13.02
CA TYR A 31 11.25 -10.33 -11.76
C TYR A 31 10.42 -10.84 -10.59
N GLY A 32 11.05 -11.08 -9.46
CA GLY A 32 10.37 -11.63 -8.28
C GLY A 32 9.38 -10.65 -7.67
N LEU A 33 9.72 -9.37 -7.67
CA LEU A 33 9.04 -8.33 -6.90
C LEU A 33 8.54 -7.18 -7.77
N GLY A 34 7.24 -6.91 -7.71
CA GLY A 34 6.60 -5.70 -8.21
C GLY A 34 6.53 -4.65 -7.11
N LEU A 35 7.57 -3.85 -6.98
CA LEU A 35 7.65 -2.77 -5.99
C LEU A 35 7.80 -1.43 -6.70
N ASN A 36 6.89 -0.51 -6.43
CA ASN A 36 6.94 0.87 -6.94
C ASN A 36 8.02 1.68 -6.20
N VAL A 37 9.28 1.55 -6.63
CA VAL A 37 10.43 2.29 -6.08
C VAL A 37 10.67 3.60 -6.84
N THR A 38 9.67 4.47 -6.88
CA THR A 38 9.59 5.68 -7.71
C THR A 38 9.15 6.89 -6.89
N THR A 39 9.19 8.07 -7.49
CA THR A 39 8.59 9.31 -6.96
C THR A 39 7.37 9.74 -7.79
N ASN A 40 6.79 8.84 -8.59
CA ASN A 40 5.63 9.14 -9.42
C ASN A 40 4.39 8.44 -8.86
N GLY A 41 3.25 9.11 -8.87
CA GLY A 41 1.99 8.54 -8.43
C GLY A 41 1.84 8.42 -6.91
N ASN A 42 0.90 7.60 -6.48
CA ASN A 42 0.56 7.42 -5.06
C ASN A 42 1.01 6.06 -4.50
N ASP A 43 1.16 5.02 -5.33
CA ASP A 43 1.53 3.68 -4.90
C ASP A 43 2.89 3.60 -4.19
N PRO A 44 3.93 4.38 -4.56
CA PRO A 44 5.15 4.39 -3.77
C PRO A 44 4.94 4.84 -2.31
N ASN A 45 3.96 5.72 -2.03
CA ASN A 45 3.59 6.05 -0.65
C ASN A 45 2.99 4.83 0.08
N ASN A 46 2.18 4.02 -0.63
CA ASN A 46 1.60 2.80 -0.07
C ASN A 46 2.69 1.77 0.23
N VAL A 47 3.57 1.51 -0.72
CA VAL A 47 4.74 0.61 -0.53
C VAL A 47 5.56 1.06 0.67
N PHE A 48 5.92 2.34 0.75
CA PHE A 48 6.65 2.88 1.90
C PHE A 48 5.91 2.63 3.21
N ASN A 49 4.62 2.93 3.28
CA ASN A 49 3.82 2.79 4.51
C ASN A 49 3.66 1.33 4.95
N TYR A 50 3.54 0.37 4.01
CA TYR A 50 3.48 -1.06 4.35
C TYR A 50 4.79 -1.54 4.96
N PHE A 51 5.92 -1.22 4.34
CA PHE A 51 7.24 -1.57 4.88
C PHE A 51 7.50 -0.88 6.21
N LEU A 52 7.19 0.42 6.32
CA LEU A 52 7.34 1.16 7.58
C LEU A 52 6.55 0.52 8.72
N THR A 53 5.30 0.14 8.45
CA THR A 53 4.43 -0.52 9.43
C THR A 53 4.97 -1.90 9.82
N ALA A 54 5.40 -2.70 8.84
CA ALA A 54 5.95 -4.03 9.06
C ALA A 54 7.25 -4.00 9.89
N TYR A 55 8.04 -2.95 9.76
CA TYR A 55 9.26 -2.72 10.54
C TYR A 55 9.02 -1.97 11.87
N GLY A 56 7.76 -1.67 12.21
CA GLY A 56 7.41 -1.08 13.51
C GLY A 56 7.44 0.44 13.58
N GLY A 57 7.53 1.14 12.43
CA GLY A 57 7.57 2.61 12.37
C GLY A 57 6.22 3.31 12.26
N ARG A 58 5.13 2.62 12.59
CA ARG A 58 3.75 3.11 12.46
C ARG A 58 3.44 4.41 13.24
N ASP A 59 4.23 4.72 14.24
CA ASP A 59 4.06 5.90 15.09
C ASP A 59 4.91 7.09 14.62
N LEU A 60 5.27 7.15 13.33
CA LEU A 60 6.00 8.27 12.72
C LEU A 60 5.31 9.63 12.96
N VAL A 61 3.99 9.64 12.94
CA VAL A 61 3.17 10.76 13.45
C VAL A 61 2.23 10.20 14.50
N THR A 62 2.33 10.72 15.71
CA THR A 62 1.52 10.29 16.83
C THR A 62 0.09 10.84 16.74
N GLN A 63 -0.86 10.24 17.48
CA GLN A 63 -2.28 10.64 17.43
C GLN A 63 -2.53 12.10 17.81
N ASP A 64 -1.66 12.71 18.61
CA ASP A 64 -1.69 14.14 18.93
C ASP A 64 -1.03 15.00 17.83
N GLY A 65 -0.68 14.39 16.68
CA GLY A 65 -0.16 15.04 15.49
C GLY A 65 1.32 15.41 15.55
N LYS A 66 2.06 14.98 16.58
CA LYS A 66 3.50 15.27 16.68
C LYS A 66 4.31 14.33 15.81
N LEU A 67 5.36 14.88 15.21
CA LEU A 67 6.36 14.11 14.49
C LEU A 67 7.27 13.39 15.48
N HIS A 68 7.44 12.07 15.33
CA HIS A 68 8.12 11.20 16.29
C HIS A 68 9.42 10.60 15.71
N ILE A 69 10.21 11.43 15.03
CA ILE A 69 11.47 11.00 14.37
C ILE A 69 12.64 10.81 15.34
N ASP A 70 12.51 11.25 16.59
CA ASP A 70 13.54 11.07 17.61
C ASP A 70 13.46 9.68 18.27
N ASP A 71 12.37 8.95 18.05
CA ASP A 71 12.24 7.58 18.52
C ASP A 71 13.16 6.64 17.75
N PRO A 72 14.04 5.88 18.42
CA PRO A 72 15.00 5.00 17.77
C PRO A 72 14.35 3.90 16.93
N GLN A 73 13.19 3.36 17.35
CA GLN A 73 12.46 2.33 16.62
C GLN A 73 11.88 2.88 15.32
N VAL A 74 11.28 4.07 15.37
CA VAL A 74 10.75 4.75 14.18
C VAL A 74 11.87 5.06 13.20
N LYS A 75 12.99 5.59 13.69
CA LYS A 75 14.17 5.89 12.87
C LYS A 75 14.73 4.64 12.21
N GLU A 76 14.88 3.55 12.94
CA GLU A 76 15.35 2.27 12.41
C GLU A 76 14.38 1.68 11.36
N ALA A 77 13.07 1.78 11.61
CA ALA A 77 12.06 1.34 10.65
C ALA A 77 12.13 2.12 9.33
N VAL A 78 12.32 3.44 9.38
CA VAL A 78 12.53 4.26 8.17
C VAL A 78 13.78 3.79 7.41
N ILE A 79 14.89 3.57 8.10
CA ILE A 79 16.14 3.08 7.49
C ILE A 79 15.90 1.73 6.81
N LYS A 80 15.29 0.76 7.47
CA LYS A 80 14.96 -0.56 6.91
C LYS A 80 14.05 -0.45 5.70
N THR A 81 13.06 0.45 5.75
CA THR A 81 12.14 0.72 4.64
C THR A 81 12.85 1.31 3.42
N LEU A 82 13.94 2.03 3.61
CA LEU A 82 14.78 2.49 2.50
C LEU A 82 15.73 1.41 2.00
N ILE A 83 16.26 0.57 2.87
CA ILE A 83 17.25 -0.46 2.52
C ILE A 83 16.63 -1.58 1.68
N TYR A 84 15.52 -2.18 2.15
CA TYR A 84 15.02 -3.42 1.56
C TYR A 84 14.61 -3.25 0.08
N PRO A 85 13.72 -2.31 -0.29
CA PRO A 85 13.31 -2.12 -1.68
C PRO A 85 14.46 -1.71 -2.60
N THR A 86 15.36 -0.84 -2.12
CA THR A 86 16.51 -0.39 -2.92
C THR A 86 17.57 -1.47 -3.13
N THR A 87 17.78 -2.34 -2.14
CA THR A 87 18.65 -3.52 -2.28
C THR A 87 18.03 -4.50 -3.27
N ALA A 88 16.74 -4.81 -3.14
CA ALA A 88 16.03 -5.69 -4.08
C ALA A 88 16.10 -5.16 -5.52
N TYR A 89 15.97 -3.84 -5.71
CA TYR A 89 16.13 -3.21 -7.02
C TYR A 89 17.55 -3.36 -7.57
N LYS A 90 18.58 -3.01 -6.78
CA LYS A 90 19.98 -3.08 -7.18
C LYS A 90 20.42 -4.51 -7.50
N ASP A 91 19.90 -5.49 -6.78
CA ASP A 91 20.17 -6.91 -6.99
C ASP A 91 19.40 -7.50 -8.18
N GLY A 92 18.55 -6.70 -8.86
CA GLY A 92 17.83 -7.11 -10.06
C GLY A 92 16.62 -8.01 -9.79
N PHE A 93 15.99 -7.88 -8.61
CA PHE A 93 14.75 -8.57 -8.26
C PHE A 93 13.48 -7.73 -8.52
N VAL A 94 13.65 -6.43 -8.73
CA VAL A 94 12.62 -5.48 -9.16
C VAL A 94 12.91 -5.06 -10.60
N PRO A 95 11.90 -4.89 -11.48
CA PRO A 95 12.14 -4.45 -12.85
C PRO A 95 12.92 -3.13 -12.93
N PRO A 96 13.87 -2.98 -13.86
CA PRO A 96 14.64 -1.73 -14.00
C PRO A 96 13.77 -0.50 -14.26
N GLY A 97 12.60 -0.67 -14.89
CA GLY A 97 11.63 0.40 -15.15
C GLY A 97 10.91 0.92 -13.91
N ALA A 98 10.93 0.18 -12.80
CA ALA A 98 10.14 0.49 -11.59
C ALA A 98 10.46 1.86 -10.96
N ILE A 99 11.63 2.41 -11.22
CA ILE A 99 12.00 3.78 -10.79
C ILE A 99 11.25 4.90 -11.53
N ASN A 100 10.54 4.55 -12.61
CA ASN A 100 9.76 5.49 -13.41
C ASN A 100 8.28 5.12 -13.46
N TRP A 101 7.86 4.07 -12.77
CA TRP A 101 6.48 3.61 -12.77
C TRP A 101 5.51 4.68 -12.23
N ASN A 102 4.29 4.68 -12.74
CA ASN A 102 3.12 5.33 -12.16
C ASN A 102 2.17 4.28 -11.57
N ASP A 103 1.04 4.70 -11.03
CA ASP A 103 0.07 3.85 -10.29
C ASP A 103 -0.55 2.69 -11.09
N ALA A 104 -0.29 2.58 -12.40
CA ALA A 104 -0.83 1.49 -13.22
C ALA A 104 0.26 0.55 -13.75
N ASP A 105 1.53 0.88 -13.59
CA ASP A 105 2.61 0.19 -14.28
C ASP A 105 2.97 -1.15 -13.62
N ASP A 106 2.85 -1.27 -12.30
CA ASP A 106 2.96 -2.54 -11.57
C ASP A 106 1.87 -3.52 -11.97
N ASN A 107 0.60 -3.08 -11.99
CA ASN A 107 -0.53 -3.87 -12.47
C ASN A 107 -0.30 -4.35 -13.92
N ASN A 108 0.17 -3.44 -14.81
CA ASN A 108 0.50 -3.78 -16.18
C ASN A 108 1.63 -4.81 -16.28
N ALA A 109 2.68 -4.65 -15.46
CA ALA A 109 3.80 -5.59 -15.40
C ALA A 109 3.34 -6.97 -14.88
N PHE A 110 2.41 -7.01 -13.91
CA PHE A 110 1.82 -8.24 -13.41
C PHE A 110 1.01 -8.95 -14.49
N HIS A 111 0.08 -8.25 -15.17
CA HIS A 111 -0.69 -8.81 -16.27
C HIS A 111 0.17 -9.28 -17.46
N ALA A 112 1.28 -8.59 -17.70
CA ALA A 112 2.27 -9.00 -18.69
C ALA A 112 3.16 -10.17 -18.24
N LYS A 113 2.93 -10.73 -17.03
CA LYS A 113 3.73 -11.81 -16.41
C LYS A 113 5.22 -11.45 -16.31
N GLN A 114 5.53 -10.15 -16.15
CA GLN A 114 6.87 -9.64 -15.94
C GLN A 114 7.30 -9.66 -14.47
N ILE A 115 6.35 -9.70 -13.56
CA ILE A 115 6.58 -9.81 -12.12
C ILE A 115 5.81 -11.00 -11.56
N VAL A 116 6.39 -11.64 -10.54
CA VAL A 116 5.78 -12.81 -9.88
C VAL A 116 4.82 -12.39 -8.78
N MET A 117 5.15 -11.33 -8.05
CA MET A 117 4.38 -10.77 -6.95
C MET A 117 4.21 -9.28 -7.17
N ASP A 118 3.00 -8.82 -6.94
CA ASP A 118 2.63 -7.42 -6.91
C ASP A 118 2.18 -7.02 -5.51
N LEU A 119 2.59 -5.84 -5.05
CA LEU A 119 2.18 -5.28 -3.76
C LEU A 119 1.12 -4.19 -4.00
N ASP A 120 -0.10 -4.61 -4.29
CA ASP A 120 -1.25 -3.71 -4.47
C ASP A 120 -2.04 -3.55 -3.16
N GLY A 121 -2.59 -2.37 -2.95
CA GLY A 121 -3.47 -2.05 -1.82
C GLY A 121 -4.92 -2.50 -2.00
N THR A 122 -5.28 -3.02 -3.18
CA THR A 122 -6.63 -3.43 -3.55
C THR A 122 -6.60 -4.70 -4.38
N ILE A 123 -7.76 -5.17 -4.84
CA ILE A 123 -7.85 -6.23 -5.86
C ILE A 123 -8.08 -5.63 -7.27
N SER A 124 -7.44 -4.50 -7.57
CA SER A 124 -7.59 -3.83 -8.86
C SER A 124 -7.07 -4.68 -10.01
N THR A 125 -6.00 -5.39 -9.79
CA THR A 125 -5.35 -6.30 -10.73
C THR A 125 -6.28 -7.44 -11.12
N GLU A 126 -6.88 -8.12 -10.15
CA GLU A 126 -7.84 -9.20 -10.37
C GLU A 126 -9.11 -8.69 -11.06
N VAL A 127 -9.66 -7.57 -10.57
CA VAL A 127 -10.88 -6.97 -11.16
C VAL A 127 -10.66 -6.55 -12.60
N ALA A 128 -9.47 -6.08 -12.98
CA ALA A 128 -9.18 -5.67 -14.34
C ALA A 128 -9.32 -6.83 -15.34
N VAL A 129 -8.80 -8.02 -15.03
CA VAL A 129 -8.94 -9.20 -15.93
C VAL A 129 -10.36 -9.78 -15.87
N LEU A 130 -11.00 -9.80 -14.70
CA LEU A 130 -12.37 -10.27 -14.55
C LEU A 130 -13.35 -9.42 -15.36
N SER A 131 -13.21 -8.10 -15.35
CA SER A 131 -14.06 -7.16 -16.11
C SER A 131 -13.92 -7.33 -17.63
N GLN A 132 -12.79 -7.87 -18.10
CA GLN A 132 -12.54 -8.21 -19.49
C GLN A 132 -13.06 -9.59 -19.88
N GLY A 133 -13.68 -10.33 -18.98
CA GLY A 133 -14.14 -11.70 -19.19
C GLY A 133 -13.03 -12.76 -19.20
N LYS A 134 -11.81 -12.41 -18.80
CA LYS A 134 -10.65 -13.30 -18.77
C LYS A 134 -10.63 -14.12 -17.47
N LYS A 135 -11.58 -15.05 -17.38
CA LYS A 135 -11.77 -15.84 -16.15
C LYS A 135 -10.57 -16.74 -15.83
N GLU A 136 -9.93 -17.30 -16.82
CA GLU A 136 -8.74 -18.15 -16.63
C GLU A 136 -7.59 -17.36 -16.01
N ASP A 137 -7.30 -16.15 -16.56
CA ASP A 137 -6.28 -15.27 -15.99
C ASP A 137 -6.63 -14.85 -14.55
N TYR A 138 -7.93 -14.64 -14.27
CA TYR A 138 -8.41 -14.34 -12.91
C TYR A 138 -8.17 -15.49 -11.94
N ASP A 139 -8.49 -16.72 -12.35
CA ASP A 139 -8.35 -17.92 -11.51
C ASP A 139 -6.87 -18.31 -11.29
N ASP A 140 -5.96 -17.87 -12.17
CA ASP A 140 -4.50 -18.06 -12.05
C ASP A 140 -3.85 -17.11 -11.03
N ILE A 141 -4.54 -16.03 -10.65
CA ILE A 141 -4.04 -15.09 -9.64
C ILE A 141 -4.28 -15.66 -8.23
N VAL A 142 -3.36 -15.42 -7.34
CA VAL A 142 -3.51 -15.70 -5.91
C VAL A 142 -3.44 -14.38 -5.14
N THR A 143 -4.53 -14.03 -4.47
CA THR A 143 -4.58 -12.87 -3.58
C THR A 143 -4.30 -13.29 -2.14
N MET A 144 -3.38 -12.60 -1.51
CA MET A 144 -2.97 -12.86 -0.12
C MET A 144 -3.04 -11.56 0.69
N GLY A 145 -3.30 -11.68 1.97
CA GLY A 145 -3.08 -10.57 2.91
C GLY A 145 -1.59 -10.25 3.08
N LEU A 146 -1.28 -9.16 3.79
CA LEU A 146 0.09 -8.80 4.12
C LEU A 146 0.78 -9.91 4.91
N ALA A 147 2.05 -10.16 4.63
CA ALA A 147 2.87 -11.06 5.43
C ALA A 147 2.94 -10.57 6.89
N LEU A 148 3.17 -11.49 7.82
CA LEU A 148 3.41 -11.15 9.22
C LEU A 148 4.70 -10.31 9.34
N SER A 149 4.76 -9.42 10.31
CA SER A 149 6.04 -8.79 10.66
C SER A 149 7.10 -9.84 11.01
N ASN A 150 8.37 -9.45 11.02
CA ASN A 150 9.46 -10.40 11.26
C ASN A 150 9.44 -11.04 12.66
N ASP A 151 8.71 -10.43 13.62
CA ASP A 151 8.45 -11.01 14.95
C ASP A 151 7.20 -11.92 14.99
N GLY A 152 6.59 -12.20 13.83
CA GLY A 152 5.46 -13.12 13.68
C GLY A 152 4.09 -12.51 14.00
N LYS A 153 3.98 -11.20 14.22
CA LYS A 153 2.70 -10.53 14.46
C LYS A 153 2.01 -10.11 13.16
N PRO A 154 0.67 -10.08 13.12
CA PRO A 154 -0.05 -9.52 11.99
C PRO A 154 0.36 -8.07 11.73
N VAL A 155 0.65 -7.75 10.46
CA VAL A 155 0.83 -6.37 10.01
C VAL A 155 -0.56 -5.77 9.79
N PRO A 156 -0.94 -4.74 10.56
CA PRO A 156 -2.26 -4.15 10.42
C PRO A 156 -2.37 -3.34 9.13
N SER A 157 -3.53 -3.41 8.50
CA SER A 157 -3.87 -2.53 7.39
C SER A 157 -4.10 -1.11 7.88
N SER A 158 -3.67 -0.14 7.10
CA SER A 158 -4.09 1.25 7.29
C SER A 158 -5.55 1.39 6.85
N ALA A 159 -6.42 1.78 7.78
CA ALA A 159 -7.84 1.99 7.48
C ALA A 159 -7.99 3.20 6.55
N ASN A 160 -8.09 2.94 5.25
CA ASN A 160 -8.29 3.96 4.23
C ASN A 160 -9.78 4.10 3.91
N ASN A 161 -10.46 4.99 4.62
CA ASN A 161 -11.85 5.31 4.35
C ASN A 161 -11.96 6.45 3.34
N GLY A 162 -12.63 6.20 2.23
CA GLY A 162 -13.03 7.27 1.30
C GLY A 162 -13.94 8.27 2.00
N CYS A 163 -13.60 9.55 1.95
CA CYS A 163 -14.42 10.63 2.49
C CYS A 163 -15.10 11.40 1.36
N VAL A 164 -16.38 11.67 1.52
CA VAL A 164 -17.14 12.55 0.62
C VAL A 164 -17.43 13.86 1.33
N LEU A 165 -17.04 14.96 0.70
CA LEU A 165 -17.18 16.31 1.26
C LEU A 165 -18.14 17.14 0.42
N ILE A 166 -18.93 17.98 1.09
CA ILE A 166 -19.74 19.03 0.44
C ILE A 166 -18.98 20.35 0.62
N PRO A 167 -18.38 20.90 -0.45
CA PRO A 167 -17.59 22.13 -0.34
C PRO A 167 -18.43 23.33 0.15
N LYS A 168 -17.80 24.22 0.92
CA LYS A 168 -18.40 25.50 1.30
C LYS A 168 -18.77 26.29 0.03
N GLY A 169 -19.99 26.78 -0.04
CA GLY A 169 -20.49 27.52 -1.20
C GLY A 169 -21.20 26.66 -2.26
N SER A 170 -21.34 25.35 -2.03
CA SER A 170 -22.20 24.51 -2.86
C SER A 170 -23.62 25.07 -2.90
N LYS A 171 -24.23 25.11 -4.10
CA LYS A 171 -25.57 25.69 -4.31
C LYS A 171 -26.71 24.76 -3.86
N ASN A 172 -26.48 23.45 -3.82
CA ASN A 172 -27.48 22.41 -3.56
C ASN A 172 -27.11 21.54 -2.36
N VAL A 173 -26.75 22.18 -1.23
CA VAL A 173 -26.23 21.48 -0.04
C VAL A 173 -27.20 20.43 0.49
N GLU A 174 -28.50 20.74 0.58
CA GLU A 174 -29.48 19.80 1.13
C GLU A 174 -29.73 18.61 0.21
N VAL A 175 -29.79 18.83 -1.10
CA VAL A 175 -29.85 17.72 -2.09
C VAL A 175 -28.63 16.83 -2.02
N ALA A 176 -27.42 17.41 -1.88
CA ALA A 176 -26.20 16.65 -1.71
C ALA A 176 -26.20 15.83 -0.42
N LYS A 177 -26.70 16.40 0.69
CA LYS A 177 -26.86 15.65 1.95
C LYS A 177 -27.84 14.49 1.82
N ASP A 178 -28.95 14.67 1.13
CA ASP A 178 -29.96 13.62 0.94
C ASP A 178 -29.40 12.51 0.02
N PHE A 179 -28.68 12.89 -1.02
CA PHE A 179 -27.94 11.91 -1.84
C PHE A 179 -26.94 11.10 -1.01
N LEU A 180 -26.14 11.75 -0.17
CA LEU A 180 -25.16 11.06 0.67
C LEU A 180 -25.82 10.14 1.70
N LYS A 181 -26.94 10.57 2.32
CA LYS A 181 -27.73 9.70 3.22
C LYS A 181 -28.25 8.46 2.50
N TYR A 182 -28.70 8.61 1.25
CA TYR A 182 -29.10 7.46 0.42
C TYR A 182 -27.91 6.57 0.09
N PHE A 183 -26.80 7.18 -0.34
CA PHE A 183 -25.59 6.49 -0.79
C PHE A 183 -24.96 5.62 0.29
N ILE A 184 -24.95 6.06 1.57
CA ILE A 184 -24.38 5.31 2.69
C ILE A 184 -25.32 4.26 3.28
N GLN A 185 -26.56 4.11 2.79
CA GLN A 185 -27.41 3.04 3.25
C GLN A 185 -26.79 1.68 2.97
N PRO A 186 -26.76 0.73 3.93
CA PRO A 186 -26.04 -0.53 3.76
C PRO A 186 -26.38 -1.28 2.47
N LYS A 187 -27.67 -1.36 2.13
CA LYS A 187 -28.12 -2.03 0.91
C LYS A 187 -27.60 -1.34 -0.36
N VAL A 188 -27.72 0.00 -0.42
CA VAL A 188 -27.30 0.79 -1.58
C VAL A 188 -25.78 0.72 -1.76
N ASN A 189 -25.04 0.87 -0.66
CA ASN A 189 -23.57 0.80 -0.65
C ASN A 189 -23.09 -0.58 -1.08
N ASN A 190 -23.70 -1.66 -0.56
CA ASN A 190 -23.39 -3.02 -0.95
C ASN A 190 -23.58 -3.26 -2.45
N GLU A 191 -24.75 -2.91 -3.00
CA GLU A 191 -25.02 -3.10 -4.42
C GLU A 191 -24.06 -2.30 -5.31
N LEU A 192 -23.75 -1.06 -4.92
CA LEU A 192 -22.77 -0.27 -5.65
C LEU A 192 -21.39 -0.93 -5.68
N LEU A 193 -20.88 -1.38 -4.53
CA LEU A 193 -19.56 -1.99 -4.44
C LEU A 193 -19.50 -3.33 -5.21
N LYS A 194 -20.61 -4.06 -5.26
CA LYS A 194 -20.74 -5.26 -6.11
C LYS A 194 -20.65 -4.93 -7.60
N THR A 195 -21.23 -3.80 -8.05
CA THR A 195 -21.06 -3.38 -9.46
C THR A 195 -19.61 -3.08 -9.82
N GLY A 196 -18.81 -2.66 -8.84
CA GLY A 196 -17.36 -2.52 -8.95
C GLY A 196 -16.58 -3.81 -8.73
N LEU A 197 -17.25 -4.97 -8.76
CA LEU A 197 -16.67 -6.31 -8.59
C LEU A 197 -15.89 -6.51 -7.28
N GLY A 198 -16.15 -5.67 -6.27
CA GLY A 198 -15.49 -5.72 -4.97
C GLY A 198 -14.11 -5.05 -4.93
N ARG A 199 -13.74 -4.24 -5.94
CA ARG A 199 -12.52 -3.43 -5.91
C ARG A 199 -12.46 -2.51 -4.69
N GLY A 200 -13.61 -1.99 -4.26
CA GLY A 200 -13.77 -1.30 -2.98
C GLY A 200 -14.47 -2.21 -1.98
N ILE A 201 -14.09 -2.15 -0.71
CA ILE A 201 -14.78 -2.84 0.38
C ILE A 201 -15.66 -1.87 1.17
N PRO A 202 -16.81 -2.33 1.72
CA PRO A 202 -17.65 -1.48 2.54
C PRO A 202 -16.95 -1.06 3.83
N CYS A 203 -17.19 0.16 4.27
CA CYS A 203 -16.70 0.62 5.58
C CYS A 203 -17.50 0.07 6.78
N MET A 204 -18.60 -0.66 6.50
CA MET A 204 -19.47 -1.26 7.52
C MET A 204 -19.28 -2.78 7.56
N PRO A 205 -18.65 -3.33 8.62
CA PRO A 205 -18.40 -4.78 8.72
C PRO A 205 -19.66 -5.65 8.66
N SER A 206 -20.82 -5.11 9.06
CA SER A 206 -22.12 -5.82 8.96
C SER A 206 -22.46 -6.21 7.52
N ILE A 207 -22.20 -5.34 6.54
CA ILE A 207 -22.47 -5.63 5.13
C ILE A 207 -21.76 -6.90 4.69
N VAL A 208 -20.48 -7.01 5.05
CA VAL A 208 -19.65 -8.17 4.68
C VAL A 208 -20.09 -9.43 5.41
N LYS A 209 -20.53 -9.31 6.67
CA LYS A 209 -21.00 -10.45 7.46
C LYS A 209 -22.36 -10.98 7.00
N ASP A 210 -23.23 -10.07 6.54
CA ASP A 210 -24.61 -10.39 6.18
C ASP A 210 -24.74 -10.84 4.71
N ASP A 211 -23.78 -10.54 3.86
CA ASP A 211 -23.78 -10.93 2.44
C ASP A 211 -22.63 -11.90 2.09
N PRO A 212 -22.95 -13.19 1.87
CA PRO A 212 -21.94 -14.21 1.55
C PRO A 212 -21.18 -13.95 0.22
N TRP A 213 -21.66 -13.05 -0.62
CA TRP A 213 -20.96 -12.67 -1.85
C TRP A 213 -19.51 -12.21 -1.58
N TRP A 214 -19.28 -11.54 -0.45
CA TRP A 214 -17.96 -11.05 -0.07
C TRP A 214 -16.96 -12.15 0.29
N SER A 215 -17.44 -13.29 0.80
CA SER A 215 -16.60 -14.43 1.19
C SER A 215 -16.59 -15.59 0.18
N ALA A 216 -17.51 -15.56 -0.81
CA ALA A 216 -17.64 -16.63 -1.79
C ALA A 216 -16.49 -16.71 -2.81
N ASP A 217 -15.76 -15.62 -2.97
CA ASP A 217 -14.65 -15.51 -3.91
C ASP A 217 -13.33 -15.34 -3.13
N PRO A 218 -12.27 -16.10 -3.47
CA PRO A 218 -11.03 -16.11 -2.70
C PRO A 218 -10.32 -14.75 -2.68
N HIS A 219 -10.38 -13.98 -3.76
CA HIS A 219 -9.73 -12.67 -3.86
C HIS A 219 -10.43 -11.66 -2.96
N ARG A 220 -11.76 -11.54 -3.08
CA ARG A 220 -12.56 -10.67 -2.21
C ARG A 220 -12.44 -11.04 -0.76
N LYS A 221 -12.45 -12.36 -0.46
CA LYS A 221 -12.29 -12.87 0.90
C LYS A 221 -10.97 -12.41 1.51
N ALA A 222 -9.86 -12.65 0.82
CA ALA A 222 -8.53 -12.25 1.30
C ALA A 222 -8.44 -10.72 1.52
N TYR A 223 -9.00 -9.94 0.59
CA TYR A 223 -9.01 -8.48 0.68
C TYR A 223 -9.84 -7.97 1.87
N VAL A 224 -11.03 -8.53 2.08
CA VAL A 224 -11.91 -8.18 3.21
C VAL A 224 -11.29 -8.61 4.54
N GLU A 225 -10.70 -9.80 4.62
CA GLU A 225 -10.03 -10.30 5.82
C GLU A 225 -8.86 -9.39 6.21
N GLN A 226 -8.06 -8.91 5.24
CA GLN A 226 -6.94 -8.01 5.52
C GLN A 226 -7.42 -6.58 5.81
N GLY A 227 -8.31 -6.03 4.99
CA GLY A 227 -8.61 -4.60 4.97
C GLY A 227 -9.73 -4.15 5.92
N LEU A 228 -10.60 -5.07 6.37
CA LEU A 228 -11.78 -4.75 7.16
C LEU A 228 -11.94 -5.57 8.44
N LEU A 229 -11.75 -6.89 8.36
CA LEU A 229 -12.00 -7.79 9.48
C LEU A 229 -10.75 -8.06 10.31
N GLY A 230 -9.57 -7.92 9.72
CA GLY A 230 -8.28 -8.05 10.38
C GLY A 230 -7.90 -6.83 11.21
N PRO A 231 -6.69 -6.83 11.78
CA PRO A 231 -6.21 -5.68 12.54
C PRO A 231 -6.05 -4.47 11.60
N THR A 232 -6.64 -3.35 12.01
CA THR A 232 -6.53 -2.08 11.29
C THR A 232 -5.97 -0.99 12.21
N LEU A 233 -5.28 -0.03 11.61
CA LEU A 233 -4.77 1.16 12.28
C LEU A 233 -5.29 2.42 11.59
N PRO A 234 -5.53 3.49 12.35
CA PRO A 234 -5.70 4.81 11.75
C PRO A 234 -4.47 5.16 10.91
N GLN A 235 -4.70 5.85 9.81
CA GLN A 235 -3.63 6.37 8.98
C GLN A 235 -2.89 7.46 9.74
N PHE A 236 -1.64 7.23 10.15
CA PHE A 236 -0.87 8.20 10.93
C PHE A 236 -0.66 9.53 10.18
N TRP A 237 -0.69 9.50 8.87
CA TRP A 237 -0.52 10.71 8.04
C TRP A 237 -1.71 11.66 8.03
N VAL A 238 -2.87 11.27 8.59
CA VAL A 238 -4.01 12.18 8.76
C VAL A 238 -3.98 12.96 10.07
N PHE A 239 -3.11 12.60 11.00
CA PHE A 239 -3.04 13.26 12.31
C PHE A 239 -2.42 14.65 12.26
N ASN A 240 -1.67 14.98 11.19
CA ASN A 240 -1.14 16.32 10.97
C ASN A 240 -1.20 16.69 9.49
N PRO A 241 -1.79 17.86 9.12
CA PRO A 241 -1.90 18.30 7.73
C PRO A 241 -0.55 18.50 7.04
N ALA A 242 0.55 18.69 7.78
CA ALA A 242 1.91 18.74 7.25
C ALA A 242 2.25 17.50 6.42
N TYR A 243 1.70 16.32 6.78
CA TYR A 243 2.02 15.09 6.09
C TYR A 243 1.53 15.08 4.62
N ALA A 244 0.51 15.85 4.29
CA ALA A 244 0.10 16.02 2.89
C ALA A 244 1.23 16.59 2.02
N GLN A 245 2.04 17.53 2.56
CA GLN A 245 3.21 18.02 1.86
C GLN A 245 4.32 16.97 1.78
N VAL A 246 4.52 16.16 2.82
CA VAL A 246 5.48 15.04 2.81
C VAL A 246 5.16 14.05 1.70
N GLN A 247 3.89 13.70 1.53
CA GLN A 247 3.42 12.81 0.46
C GLN A 247 3.57 13.45 -0.92
N ASN A 248 3.13 14.69 -1.09
CA ASN A 248 3.20 15.39 -2.38
C ASN A 248 4.64 15.62 -2.86
N GLU A 249 5.59 15.82 -1.93
CA GLU A 249 7.02 15.93 -2.25
C GLU A 249 7.71 14.57 -2.37
N HIS A 250 7.02 13.47 -2.09
CA HIS A 250 7.60 12.13 -2.02
C HIS A 250 8.88 12.10 -1.17
N SER A 251 8.85 12.75 0.01
CA SER A 251 10.06 13.02 0.79
C SER A 251 10.85 11.76 1.16
N PHE A 252 10.18 10.65 1.48
CA PHE A 252 10.85 9.37 1.78
C PHE A 252 11.26 8.63 0.50
N MET A 253 10.43 8.64 -0.54
CA MET A 253 10.72 7.99 -1.82
C MET A 253 11.89 8.67 -2.55
N THR A 254 12.10 9.97 -2.34
CA THR A 254 13.34 10.64 -2.74
C THR A 254 14.57 9.96 -2.14
N GLY A 255 14.47 9.42 -0.92
CA GLY A 255 15.53 8.61 -0.32
C GLY A 255 15.86 7.34 -1.11
N TRP A 256 14.86 6.67 -1.71
CA TRP A 256 15.13 5.56 -2.63
C TRP A 256 15.91 6.01 -3.86
N MET A 257 15.55 7.17 -4.46
CA MET A 257 16.28 7.71 -5.61
C MET A 257 17.70 8.13 -5.25
N ASP A 258 17.89 8.76 -4.09
CA ASP A 258 19.22 9.10 -3.56
C ASP A 258 20.10 7.84 -3.42
N ILE A 259 19.53 6.71 -3.00
CA ILE A 259 20.26 5.43 -2.88
C ILE A 259 20.50 4.78 -4.25
N ILE A 260 19.45 4.71 -5.10
CA ILE A 260 19.51 3.97 -6.37
C ILE A 260 20.33 4.72 -7.42
N GLN A 261 20.02 5.99 -7.61
CA GLN A 261 20.63 6.83 -8.65
C GLN A 261 21.82 7.63 -8.13
N GLY A 262 21.71 8.15 -6.89
CA GLY A 262 22.72 8.99 -6.27
C GLY A 262 23.86 8.21 -5.58
N GLY A 263 23.71 6.90 -5.39
CA GLY A 263 24.71 6.09 -4.67
C GLY A 263 24.85 6.45 -3.19
N MET A 264 23.88 7.18 -2.62
CA MET A 264 23.94 7.58 -1.22
C MET A 264 23.81 6.35 -0.29
N ALA A 265 24.52 6.38 0.84
CA ALA A 265 24.35 5.36 1.87
C ALA A 265 22.92 5.43 2.46
N PRO A 266 22.25 4.29 2.71
CA PRO A 266 20.87 4.27 3.20
C PRO A 266 20.65 5.07 4.47
N GLN A 267 21.60 5.03 5.41
CA GLN A 267 21.56 5.82 6.63
C GLN A 267 21.51 7.33 6.34
N ALA A 268 22.38 7.82 5.45
CA ALA A 268 22.42 9.23 5.07
C ALA A 268 21.14 9.66 4.31
N ALA A 269 20.60 8.79 3.46
CA ALA A 269 19.35 9.03 2.76
C ALA A 269 18.17 9.14 3.75
N ALA A 270 18.11 8.26 4.75
CA ALA A 270 17.11 8.32 5.81
C ALA A 270 17.20 9.60 6.63
N GLU A 271 18.41 10.00 7.04
CA GLU A 271 18.64 11.25 7.79
C GLU A 271 18.24 12.48 6.97
N LYS A 272 18.56 12.51 5.68
CA LYS A 272 18.14 13.56 4.75
C LYS A 272 16.62 13.64 4.63
N ALA A 273 15.94 12.50 4.46
CA ALA A 273 14.49 12.44 4.35
C ALA A 273 13.82 12.88 5.66
N LEU A 274 14.26 12.36 6.81
CA LEU A 274 13.74 12.74 8.13
C LEU A 274 13.94 14.24 8.43
N LYS A 275 15.10 14.79 8.08
CA LYS A 275 15.35 16.23 8.18
C LYS A 275 14.36 17.03 7.34
N ARG A 276 14.12 16.62 6.08
CA ARG A 276 13.14 17.28 5.22
C ARG A 276 11.73 17.23 5.80
N VAL A 277 11.33 16.09 6.33
CA VAL A 277 10.04 15.92 7.00
C VAL A 277 9.90 16.84 8.21
N ALA A 278 10.94 16.95 9.03
CA ALA A 278 10.96 17.87 10.17
C ALA A 278 10.81 19.34 9.73
N GLU A 279 11.50 19.76 8.64
CA GLU A 279 11.37 21.10 8.07
C GLU A 279 9.95 21.40 7.58
N ILE A 280 9.26 20.38 7.02
CA ILE A 280 7.87 20.52 6.60
C ILE A 280 6.96 20.69 7.83
N PHE A 281 7.09 19.81 8.82
CA PHE A 281 6.28 19.87 10.04
C PHE A 281 6.45 21.18 10.82
N ALA A 282 7.65 21.76 10.81
CA ALA A 282 7.90 23.06 11.45
C ALA A 282 7.06 24.21 10.86
N LYS A 283 6.53 24.08 9.64
CA LYS A 283 5.65 25.05 9.01
C LYS A 283 4.19 24.94 9.44
N TYR A 284 3.82 23.85 10.09
CA TYR A 284 2.45 23.52 10.50
C TYR A 284 2.42 23.23 12.02
N PRO A 285 2.71 24.23 12.86
CA PRO A 285 2.72 24.02 14.30
C PRO A 285 1.32 23.64 14.78
N ILE A 286 1.24 22.59 15.61
CA ILE A 286 0.01 22.21 16.28
C ILE A 286 -0.19 23.21 17.40
N SER A 287 -1.34 23.91 17.43
CA SER A 287 -1.74 24.71 18.56
C SER A 287 -1.88 23.79 19.77
N SER A 288 -1.11 24.02 20.83
CA SER A 288 -1.38 23.42 22.15
C SER A 288 -2.79 23.85 22.54
N SER A 289 -3.74 22.90 22.47
CA SER A 289 -5.10 23.04 23.00
C SER A 289 -5.09 23.06 24.53
#